data_99a083f63661afb56004e7973b36ee35
#
_entry.id   99a083f63661afb56004e7973b36ee35
#
_cell.length_a   1.000
_cell.length_b   1.000
_cell.length_c   1.000
_cell.angle_alpha   90.00
_cell.angle_beta   90.00
_cell.angle_gamma   90.00
#
_symmetry.space_group_name_H-M   'P 1'
#
loop_
_entity.id
_entity.type
_entity.pdbx_description
1 polymer ?
#
loop_
_entity_poly.entity_id
_entity_poly.type
_entity_poly.pdbx_seq_one_letter_code
_entity_poly.pdbx_strand_id
1 'polypeptide(L)'
;MKSTFGLSLPVMANVSELVRGAVNSIPFGQWEAAESLAFTRMQTLRMVILPQCVKRMTPPWMNLYAILTVATPLTSVVGVSEAMTLTGDILSSEGRTELLVPMYLYLLLWFFIYCYPIARATVALERRFQVR
;
A
#
# COMPACT_ATOMS: atom_id res chain seq x y z
N MET A 1 11.08 -15.59 -7.79
CA MET A 1 11.95 -15.33 -6.63
C MET A 1 12.79 -14.05 -6.74
N LYS A 2 13.55 -13.84 -7.84
CA LYS A 2 14.40 -12.63 -7.98
C LYS A 2 13.60 -11.32 -7.95
N SER A 3 12.48 -11.26 -8.66
CA SER A 3 11.60 -10.08 -8.70
C SER A 3 10.94 -9.77 -7.37
N THR A 4 10.54 -10.81 -6.63
CA THR A 4 9.93 -10.65 -5.29
C THR A 4 10.94 -10.06 -4.31
N PHE A 5 12.19 -10.52 -4.37
CA PHE A 5 13.25 -9.99 -3.53
C PHE A 5 13.62 -8.55 -3.89
N GLY A 6 13.70 -8.24 -5.20
CA GLY A 6 13.96 -6.87 -5.65
C GLY A 6 12.89 -5.86 -5.25
N LEU A 7 11.60 -6.26 -5.30
CA LEU A 7 10.49 -5.42 -4.87
C LEU A 7 10.32 -5.33 -3.35
N SER A 8 10.83 -6.31 -2.59
CA SER A 8 10.72 -6.30 -1.13
C SER A 8 11.56 -5.21 -0.47
N LEU A 9 12.74 -4.91 -1.02
CA LEU A 9 13.65 -3.90 -0.46
C LEU A 9 13.03 -2.48 -0.40
N PRO A 10 12.50 -1.93 -1.51
CA PRO A 10 11.86 -0.62 -1.45
C PRO A 10 10.57 -0.62 -0.60
N VAL A 11 9.86 -1.75 -0.53
CA VAL A 11 8.68 -1.86 0.34
C VAL A 11 9.10 -1.82 1.81
N MET A 12 10.14 -2.53 2.20
CA MET A 12 10.68 -2.50 3.58
C MET A 12 11.15 -1.09 3.97
N ALA A 13 11.83 -0.39 3.06
CA ALA A 13 12.24 1.00 3.29
C ALA A 13 11.03 1.92 3.52
N ASN A 14 10.01 1.84 2.66
CA ASN A 14 8.77 2.61 2.80
C ASN A 14 8.03 2.29 4.11
N VAL A 15 7.94 1.02 4.50
CA VAL A 15 7.32 0.61 5.78
C VAL A 15 8.09 1.20 6.96
N SER A 16 9.41 1.16 6.92
CA SER A 16 10.25 1.74 7.97
C SER A 16 10.01 3.24 8.14
N GLU A 17 9.98 3.99 7.03
CA GLU A 17 9.68 5.42 7.04
C GLU A 17 8.26 5.73 7.52
N LEU A 18 7.30 4.89 7.17
CA LEU A 18 5.91 5.01 7.58
C LEU A 18 5.76 4.86 9.10
N VAL A 19 6.42 3.86 9.69
CA VAL A 19 6.47 3.66 11.15
C VAL A 19 7.14 4.84 11.84
N ARG A 20 8.28 5.28 11.33
CA ARG A 20 9.04 6.42 11.85
C ARG A 20 8.20 7.70 11.81
N GLY A 21 7.54 7.98 10.68
CA GLY A 21 6.65 9.13 10.52
C GLY A 21 5.48 9.10 11.50
N ALA A 22 4.87 7.93 11.72
CA ALA A 22 3.77 7.77 12.67
C ALA A 22 4.22 8.07 14.11
N VAL A 23 5.37 7.56 14.53
CA VAL A 23 5.91 7.83 15.87
C VAL A 23 6.23 9.32 16.04
N ASN A 24 6.90 9.93 15.05
CA ASN A 24 7.26 11.35 15.10
C ASN A 24 6.05 12.29 15.02
N SER A 25 4.91 11.82 14.50
CA SER A 25 3.68 12.61 14.43
C SER A 25 2.96 12.75 15.76
N ILE A 26 3.37 12.00 16.80
CA ILE A 26 2.75 12.08 18.13
C ILE A 26 3.29 13.30 18.85
N PRO A 27 2.39 14.19 19.37
CA PRO A 27 2.80 15.37 20.09
C PRO A 27 3.69 15.03 21.29
N PHE A 28 4.75 15.82 21.50
CA PHE A 28 5.69 15.62 22.60
C PHE A 28 5.02 15.63 23.98
N GLY A 29 3.94 16.40 24.13
CA GLY A 29 3.15 16.42 25.36
C GLY A 29 2.58 15.06 25.80
N GLN A 30 2.41 14.10 24.87
CA GLN A 30 1.99 12.73 25.24
C GLN A 30 3.11 11.97 25.96
N TRP A 31 4.35 12.26 25.60
CA TRP A 31 5.54 11.71 26.25
C TRP A 31 5.73 12.31 27.63
N GLU A 32 5.61 13.64 27.76
CA GLU A 32 5.71 14.36 29.03
C GLU A 32 4.59 13.96 30.01
N ALA A 33 3.36 13.82 29.51
CA ALA A 33 2.24 13.38 30.34
C ALA A 33 2.45 11.97 30.90
N ALA A 34 2.96 11.05 30.08
CA ALA A 34 3.28 9.69 30.53
C ALA A 34 4.43 9.68 31.54
N GLU A 35 5.43 10.52 31.35
CA GLU A 35 6.54 10.68 32.29
C GLU A 35 6.09 11.25 33.62
N SER A 36 5.17 12.22 33.62
CA SER A 36 4.54 12.76 34.81
C SER A 36 3.73 11.75 35.63
N LEU A 37 3.24 10.70 34.96
CA LEU A 37 2.58 9.56 35.60
C LEU A 37 3.58 8.46 36.03
N ALA A 38 4.87 8.74 35.99
CA ALA A 38 5.95 7.83 36.33
C ALA A 38 5.99 6.53 35.47
N PHE A 39 5.50 6.59 34.23
CA PHE A 39 5.60 5.48 33.29
C PHE A 39 7.05 5.29 32.84
N THR A 40 7.48 4.03 32.80
CA THR A 40 8.75 3.69 32.16
C THR A 40 8.64 3.89 30.64
N ARG A 41 9.77 4.11 29.97
CA ARG A 41 9.79 4.29 28.50
C ARG A 41 9.06 3.18 27.75
N MET A 42 9.18 1.94 28.20
CA MET A 42 8.51 0.79 27.59
C MET A 42 6.99 0.82 27.81
N GLN A 43 6.55 1.23 29.01
CA GLN A 43 5.12 1.42 29.30
C GLN A 43 4.53 2.55 28.47
N THR A 44 5.20 3.69 28.40
CA THR A 44 4.81 4.81 27.54
C THR A 44 4.67 4.35 26.08
N LEU A 45 5.65 3.63 25.56
CA LEU A 45 5.61 3.15 24.19
C LEU A 45 4.43 2.22 23.94
N ARG A 46 4.20 1.23 24.81
CA ARG A 46 3.18 0.19 24.60
C ARG A 46 1.75 0.67 24.92
N MET A 47 1.58 1.48 25.95
CA MET A 47 0.25 1.86 26.45
C MET A 47 -0.26 3.18 25.86
N VAL A 48 0.64 4.09 25.48
CA VAL A 48 0.27 5.43 25.03
C VAL A 48 0.57 5.60 23.54
N ILE A 49 1.82 5.34 23.14
CA ILE A 49 2.32 5.69 21.81
C ILE A 49 1.86 4.71 20.74
N LEU A 50 2.09 3.40 20.93
CA LEU A 50 1.75 2.36 19.94
C LEU A 50 0.27 2.37 19.53
N PRO A 51 -0.72 2.45 20.45
CA PRO A 51 -2.12 2.50 20.07
C PRO A 51 -2.48 3.73 19.22
N GLN A 52 -1.82 4.86 19.47
CA GLN A 52 -2.01 6.08 18.70
C GLN A 52 -1.31 5.98 17.33
N CYS A 53 -0.10 5.39 17.27
CA CYS A 53 0.61 5.14 16.03
C CYS A 53 -0.20 4.29 15.06
N VAL A 54 -0.83 3.21 15.50
CA VAL A 54 -1.63 2.32 14.63
C VAL A 54 -2.72 3.10 13.91
N LYS A 55 -3.42 3.99 14.62
CA LYS A 55 -4.45 4.84 14.01
C LYS A 55 -3.87 5.80 12.96
N ARG A 56 -2.69 6.38 13.23
CA ARG A 56 -2.03 7.33 12.32
C ARG A 56 -1.33 6.66 11.15
N MET A 57 -0.95 5.39 11.28
CA MET A 57 -0.35 4.59 10.21
C MET A 57 -1.39 4.13 9.18
N THR A 58 -2.66 4.03 9.54
CA THR A 58 -3.68 3.48 8.64
C THR A 58 -3.79 4.21 7.31
N PRO A 59 -3.92 5.55 7.21
CA PRO A 59 -4.00 6.25 5.94
C PRO A 59 -2.74 6.06 5.06
N PRO A 60 -1.52 6.33 5.52
CA PRO A 60 -0.34 6.14 4.69
C PRO A 60 -0.08 4.67 4.32
N TRP A 61 -0.49 3.70 5.14
CA TRP A 61 -0.44 2.28 4.80
C TRP A 61 -1.33 1.94 3.60
N MET A 62 -2.55 2.48 3.60
CA MET A 62 -3.49 2.29 2.49
C MET A 62 -2.99 2.95 1.20
N ASN A 63 -2.36 4.11 1.30
CA ASN A 63 -1.72 4.77 0.15
C ASN A 63 -0.58 3.92 -0.41
N LEU A 64 0.27 3.35 0.46
CA LEU A 64 1.34 2.43 0.05
C LEU A 64 0.77 1.21 -0.69
N TYR A 65 -0.32 0.64 -0.19
CA TYR A 65 -1.01 -0.48 -0.83
C TYR A 65 -1.54 -0.10 -2.23
N ALA A 66 -2.16 1.08 -2.36
CA ALA A 66 -2.64 1.58 -3.65
C ALA A 66 -1.49 1.76 -4.66
N ILE A 67 -0.37 2.35 -4.23
CA ILE A 67 0.83 2.51 -5.06
C ILE A 67 1.37 1.15 -5.53
N LEU A 68 1.46 0.17 -4.63
CA LEU A 68 1.93 -1.18 -4.96
C LEU A 68 1.00 -1.87 -5.97
N THR A 69 -0.31 -1.69 -5.84
CA THR A 69 -1.29 -2.25 -6.77
C THR A 69 -1.14 -1.66 -8.17
N VAL A 70 -0.95 -0.33 -8.27
CA VAL A 70 -0.73 0.36 -9.56
C VAL A 70 0.65 0.05 -10.15
N ALA A 71 1.64 -0.25 -9.31
CA ALA A 71 3.00 -0.57 -9.76
C ALA A 71 3.14 -2.01 -10.32
N THR A 72 2.12 -2.85 -10.20
CA THR A 72 2.17 -4.24 -10.69
C THR A 72 2.57 -4.36 -12.19
N PRO A 73 2.05 -3.54 -13.12
CA PRO A 73 2.47 -3.57 -14.52
C PRO A 73 3.95 -3.27 -14.75
N LEU A 74 4.61 -2.56 -13.82
CA LEU A 74 6.07 -2.30 -13.93
C LEU A 74 6.92 -3.57 -13.79
N THR A 75 6.35 -4.65 -13.29
CA THR A 75 7.07 -5.93 -13.19
C THR A 75 7.36 -6.55 -14.56
N SER A 76 6.59 -6.19 -15.59
CA SER A 76 6.84 -6.62 -16.96
C SER A 76 8.20 -6.11 -17.48
N VAL A 77 8.63 -4.93 -17.07
CA VAL A 77 9.94 -4.34 -17.43
C VAL A 77 11.11 -5.19 -16.90
N VAL A 78 10.87 -5.93 -15.80
CA VAL A 78 11.87 -6.81 -15.17
C VAL A 78 11.76 -8.26 -15.70
N GLY A 79 10.98 -8.46 -16.78
CA GLY A 79 10.81 -9.77 -17.44
C GLY A 79 9.86 -10.73 -16.70
N VAL A 80 8.97 -10.20 -15.86
CA VAL A 80 7.88 -10.98 -15.26
C VAL A 80 6.65 -10.78 -16.12
N SER A 81 6.25 -11.84 -16.84
CA SER A 81 5.03 -11.83 -17.65
C SER A 81 3.81 -11.63 -16.74
N GLU A 82 3.04 -10.62 -17.04
CA GLU A 82 1.79 -10.31 -16.35
C GLU A 82 0.61 -10.40 -17.35
N ALA A 83 -0.61 -10.32 -16.87
CA ALA A 83 -1.80 -10.58 -17.68
C ALA A 83 -1.89 -9.72 -18.95
N MET A 84 -1.48 -8.44 -18.89
CA MET A 84 -1.49 -7.57 -20.08
C MET A 84 -0.46 -7.98 -21.12
N THR A 85 0.76 -8.28 -20.69
CA THR A 85 1.84 -8.74 -21.58
C THR A 85 1.49 -10.07 -22.23
N LEU A 86 1.04 -11.05 -21.44
CA LEU A 86 0.62 -12.37 -21.96
C LEU A 86 -0.53 -12.26 -22.96
N THR A 87 -1.51 -11.40 -22.71
CA THR A 87 -2.62 -11.16 -23.63
C THR A 87 -2.12 -10.58 -24.95
N GLY A 88 -1.23 -9.58 -24.89
CA GLY A 88 -0.62 -8.98 -26.07
C GLY A 88 0.18 -9.98 -26.89
N ASP A 89 1.01 -10.80 -26.24
CA ASP A 89 1.84 -11.82 -26.90
C ASP A 89 1.00 -12.88 -27.58
N ILE A 90 -0.05 -13.39 -26.92
CA ILE A 90 -0.95 -14.41 -27.49
C ILE A 90 -1.70 -13.85 -28.71
N LEU A 91 -2.30 -12.66 -28.60
CA LEU A 91 -3.04 -12.06 -29.70
C LEU A 91 -2.14 -11.71 -30.88
N SER A 92 -0.91 -11.27 -30.62
CA SER A 92 0.07 -10.99 -31.67
C SER A 92 0.53 -12.24 -32.38
N SER A 93 0.73 -13.36 -31.66
CA SER A 93 1.12 -14.66 -32.23
C SER A 93 0.03 -15.29 -33.07
N GLU A 94 -1.24 -15.07 -32.72
CA GLU A 94 -2.40 -15.54 -33.46
C GLU A 94 -2.80 -14.62 -34.63
N GLY A 95 -2.17 -13.47 -34.79
CA GLY A 95 -2.48 -12.47 -35.80
C GLY A 95 -3.87 -11.80 -35.64
N ARG A 96 -4.49 -11.93 -34.47
CA ARG A 96 -5.86 -11.43 -34.17
C ARG A 96 -5.83 -10.07 -33.53
N THR A 97 -5.23 -9.11 -34.21
CA THR A 97 -5.10 -7.72 -33.71
C THR A 97 -6.44 -7.04 -33.47
N GLU A 98 -7.51 -7.49 -34.11
CA GLU A 98 -8.88 -6.95 -33.91
C GLU A 98 -9.39 -7.18 -32.47
N LEU A 99 -8.92 -8.22 -31.79
CA LEU A 99 -9.34 -8.56 -30.43
C LEU A 99 -8.51 -7.86 -29.34
N LEU A 100 -7.46 -7.11 -29.71
CA LEU A 100 -6.62 -6.39 -28.74
C LEU A 100 -7.46 -5.43 -27.87
N VAL A 101 -8.25 -4.57 -28.51
CA VAL A 101 -9.07 -3.58 -27.80
C VAL A 101 -10.07 -4.23 -26.84
N PRO A 102 -10.92 -5.20 -27.28
CA PRO A 102 -11.90 -5.79 -26.38
C PRO A 102 -11.25 -6.61 -25.24
N MET A 103 -10.12 -7.27 -25.48
CA MET A 103 -9.43 -8.03 -24.44
C MET A 103 -8.78 -7.12 -23.39
N TYR A 104 -8.13 -6.02 -23.81
CA TYR A 104 -7.61 -5.04 -22.87
C TYR A 104 -8.72 -4.35 -22.09
N LEU A 105 -9.86 -4.09 -22.72
CA LEU A 105 -11.03 -3.51 -22.06
C LEU A 105 -11.61 -4.46 -20.99
N TYR A 106 -11.61 -5.77 -21.30
CA TYR A 106 -12.00 -6.81 -20.35
C TYR A 106 -11.05 -6.90 -19.16
N LEU A 107 -9.72 -6.87 -19.39
CA LEU A 107 -8.72 -6.85 -18.33
C LEU A 107 -8.85 -5.59 -17.46
N LEU A 108 -9.07 -4.43 -18.10
CA LEU A 108 -9.29 -3.16 -17.39
C LEU A 108 -10.54 -3.23 -16.50
N LEU A 109 -11.62 -3.83 -16.99
CA LEU A 109 -12.86 -4.02 -16.22
C LEU A 109 -12.60 -4.89 -14.98
N TRP A 110 -11.90 -6.00 -15.13
CA TRP A 110 -11.51 -6.87 -14.03
C TRP A 110 -10.64 -6.14 -12.99
N PHE A 111 -9.65 -5.39 -13.47
CA PHE A 111 -8.79 -4.59 -12.62
C PHE A 111 -9.59 -3.51 -11.87
N PHE A 112 -10.53 -2.87 -12.55
CA PHE A 112 -11.41 -1.89 -11.94
C PHE A 112 -12.31 -2.50 -10.86
N ILE A 113 -12.93 -3.67 -11.14
CA ILE A 113 -13.77 -4.39 -10.16
C ILE A 113 -12.97 -4.76 -8.91
N TYR A 114 -11.70 -5.11 -9.08
CA TYR A 114 -10.81 -5.43 -7.96
C TYR A 114 -10.37 -4.18 -7.18
N CYS A 115 -9.92 -3.14 -7.86
CA CYS A 115 -9.38 -1.93 -7.22
C CYS A 115 -10.45 -1.02 -6.62
N TYR A 116 -11.64 -0.94 -7.23
CA TYR A 116 -12.70 -0.05 -6.79
C TYR A 116 -13.17 -0.30 -5.34
N PRO A 117 -13.52 -1.53 -4.91
CA PRO A 117 -13.93 -1.77 -3.52
C PRO A 117 -12.80 -1.49 -2.54
N ILE A 118 -11.54 -1.77 -2.91
CA ILE A 118 -10.38 -1.49 -2.07
C ILE A 118 -10.21 0.02 -1.89
N ALA A 119 -10.29 0.79 -2.97
CA ALA A 119 -10.23 2.25 -2.92
C ALA A 119 -11.36 2.85 -2.06
N ARG A 120 -12.59 2.32 -2.20
CA ARG A 120 -13.72 2.73 -1.36
C ARG A 120 -13.51 2.40 0.12
N ALA A 121 -13.01 1.20 0.41
CA ALA A 121 -12.67 0.78 1.77
C ALA A 121 -11.56 1.66 2.37
N THR A 122 -10.55 2.00 1.58
CA THR A 122 -9.46 2.89 1.96
C THR A 122 -9.99 4.26 2.38
N VAL A 123 -10.80 4.89 1.53
CA VAL A 123 -11.39 6.21 1.82
C VAL A 123 -12.33 6.15 3.03
N ALA A 124 -13.10 5.08 3.19
CA ALA A 124 -13.99 4.90 4.34
C ALA A 124 -13.19 4.75 5.65
N LEU A 125 -12.10 4.01 5.60
CA LEU A 125 -11.20 3.81 6.75
C LEU A 125 -10.49 5.12 7.12
N GLU A 126 -10.00 5.84 6.12
CA GLU A 126 -9.37 7.15 6.30
C GLU A 126 -10.30 8.13 7.01
N ARG A 127 -11.55 8.25 6.54
CA ARG A 127 -12.58 9.11 7.18
C ARG A 127 -12.86 8.69 8.62
N ARG A 128 -12.84 7.39 8.91
CA ARG A 128 -13.10 6.86 10.27
C ARG A 128 -11.94 7.12 11.22
N PHE A 129 -10.71 7.16 10.72
CA PHE A 129 -9.49 7.35 11.51
C PHE A 129 -8.89 8.75 11.40
N GLN A 130 -9.48 9.66 10.60
CA GLN A 130 -9.13 11.07 10.64
C GLN A 130 -9.43 11.62 12.05
N VAL A 131 -8.37 11.71 12.84
CA VAL A 131 -8.40 12.40 14.13
C VAL A 131 -8.40 13.89 13.79
N ARG A 132 -9.51 14.57 14.10
CA ARG A 132 -9.56 16.04 14.13
C ARG A 132 -8.63 16.55 15.22
#